data_4dfe29568135ab27f5a2228279f2eb9f
#
_entry.id   4dfe29568135ab27f5a2228279f2eb9f
#
_cell.length_a   1.000
_cell.length_b   1.000
_cell.length_c   1.000
_cell.angle_alpha   90.00
_cell.angle_beta   90.00
_cell.angle_gamma   90.00
#
_symmetry.space_group_name_H-M   'P 1'
#
loop_
_entity.id
_entity.type
_entity.pdbx_description
1 polymer ?
#
loop_
_entity_poly.entity_id
_entity_poly.type
_entity_poly.pdbx_seq_one_letter_code
_entity_poly.pdbx_strand_id
1 'polypeptide(L)'
;MTTDIDSTALITGASRGLGLALARSLAQRGWALILDARGAPALQDARADLANLTTVIAIPGDVTDAGHRRSLATAAGELGGLEAVVNNASILGPSPQPQLLDYPLDVLEGVYRTNVIAPLAVLQALRYALKPGARIVNVTSDAAVEPYPGWGGYGSSKAALQQLSAILAAENPDLRVYSVDPGDMRTQLHQQAFPGEDICDRPLPEESVPGLVELLEGNLSSGHYEARALVHAQGGR
;
A
#
# COMPACT_ATOMS: atom_id res chain seq x y z
N MET A 1 -1.08 31.17 -8.34
CA MET A 1 0.14 30.65 -7.70
C MET A 1 0.22 29.19 -8.07
N THR A 2 1.07 28.81 -9.01
CA THR A 2 1.42 27.41 -9.26
C THR A 2 2.28 27.00 -8.07
N THR A 3 1.72 26.22 -7.15
CA THR A 3 2.53 25.50 -6.15
C THR A 3 3.40 24.54 -6.96
N ASP A 4 4.72 24.72 -6.92
CA ASP A 4 5.65 23.71 -7.42
C ASP A 4 5.30 22.41 -6.67
N ILE A 5 4.92 21.37 -7.42
CA ILE A 5 4.64 20.06 -6.86
C ILE A 5 6.00 19.40 -6.67
N ASP A 6 6.52 19.44 -5.44
CA ASP A 6 7.84 18.89 -5.14
C ASP A 6 7.85 17.36 -5.10
N SER A 7 6.74 16.73 -4.75
CA SER A 7 6.64 15.26 -4.62
C SER A 7 5.26 14.73 -4.99
N THR A 8 5.23 13.61 -5.70
CA THR A 8 4.00 12.94 -6.13
C THR A 8 4.02 11.47 -5.70
N ALA A 9 2.93 11.01 -5.07
CA ALA A 9 2.77 9.61 -4.68
C ALA A 9 1.52 8.99 -5.31
N LEU A 10 1.64 7.73 -5.72
CA LEU A 10 0.51 6.87 -6.03
C LEU A 10 0.27 5.94 -4.85
N ILE A 11 -0.99 5.88 -4.36
CA ILE A 11 -1.39 4.99 -3.27
C ILE A 11 -2.55 4.11 -3.72
N THR A 12 -2.34 2.80 -3.77
CA THR A 12 -3.40 1.85 -4.09
C THR A 12 -4.22 1.50 -2.84
N GLY A 13 -5.52 1.25 -2.99
CA GLY A 13 -6.40 0.97 -1.86
C GLY A 13 -6.61 2.16 -0.92
N ALA A 14 -6.63 3.39 -1.45
CA ALA A 14 -6.58 4.64 -0.69
C ALA A 14 -7.95 5.18 -0.23
N SER A 15 -9.06 4.47 -0.46
CA SER A 15 -10.40 4.97 -0.07
C SER A 15 -10.73 4.80 1.42
N ARG A 16 -9.91 4.07 2.18
CA ARG A 16 -10.11 3.79 3.63
C ARG A 16 -8.84 3.23 4.29
N GLY A 17 -8.92 3.02 5.61
CA GLY A 17 -7.87 2.35 6.39
C GLY A 17 -6.50 3.01 6.23
N LEU A 18 -5.45 2.19 6.19
CA LEU A 18 -4.07 2.67 6.12
C LEU A 18 -3.79 3.56 4.90
N GLY A 19 -4.30 3.18 3.72
CA GLY A 19 -4.09 3.95 2.49
C GLY A 19 -4.66 5.36 2.59
N LEU A 20 -5.85 5.53 3.17
CA LEU A 20 -6.46 6.84 3.39
C LEU A 20 -5.74 7.64 4.49
N ALA A 21 -5.36 6.99 5.59
CA ALA A 21 -4.61 7.64 6.67
C ALA A 21 -3.26 8.17 6.16
N LEU A 22 -2.55 7.37 5.36
CA LEU A 22 -1.31 7.80 4.71
C LEU A 22 -1.55 8.95 3.72
N ALA A 23 -2.60 8.85 2.88
CA ALA A 23 -2.94 9.90 1.92
C ALA A 23 -3.20 11.24 2.61
N ARG A 24 -3.90 11.25 3.75
CA ARG A 24 -4.11 12.46 4.58
C ARG A 24 -2.79 13.06 5.08
N SER A 25 -1.91 12.22 5.59
CA SER A 25 -0.61 12.67 6.10
C SER A 25 0.26 13.27 4.99
N LEU A 26 0.31 12.62 3.83
CA LEU A 26 1.08 13.13 2.68
C LEU A 26 0.46 14.41 2.09
N ALA A 27 -0.87 14.52 2.02
CA ALA A 27 -1.54 15.74 1.58
C ALA A 27 -1.21 16.94 2.47
N GLN A 28 -1.19 16.74 3.81
CA GLN A 28 -0.79 17.78 4.77
C GLN A 28 0.68 18.21 4.62
N ARG A 29 1.50 17.35 4.02
CA ARG A 29 2.93 17.58 3.73
C ARG A 29 3.16 18.16 2.32
N GLY A 30 2.08 18.44 1.58
CA GLY A 30 2.15 19.05 0.24
C GLY A 30 2.41 18.08 -0.92
N TRP A 31 2.39 16.77 -0.67
CA TRP A 31 2.50 15.78 -1.75
C TRP A 31 1.28 15.81 -2.66
N ALA A 32 1.48 15.85 -3.97
CA ALA A 32 0.43 15.54 -4.93
C ALA A 32 0.12 14.04 -4.90
N LEU A 33 -1.15 13.67 -5.04
CA LEU A 33 -1.60 12.30 -4.83
C LEU A 33 -2.36 11.75 -6.02
N ILE A 34 -2.04 10.52 -6.40
CA ILE A 34 -2.88 9.67 -7.23
C ILE A 34 -3.45 8.59 -6.31
N LEU A 35 -4.76 8.61 -6.13
CA LEU A 35 -5.48 7.66 -5.28
C LEU A 35 -6.22 6.64 -6.13
N ASP A 36 -6.07 5.37 -5.79
CA ASP A 36 -6.75 4.26 -6.41
C ASP A 36 -7.57 3.46 -5.39
N ALA A 37 -8.76 3.05 -5.77
CA ALA A 37 -9.55 2.03 -5.08
C ALA A 37 -10.70 1.54 -5.97
N ARG A 38 -11.24 0.35 -5.69
CA ARG A 38 -12.38 -0.21 -6.42
C ARG A 38 -13.70 0.54 -6.20
N GLY A 39 -13.91 1.03 -4.98
CA GLY A 39 -15.15 1.70 -4.58
C GLY A 39 -15.15 3.18 -4.96
N ALA A 40 -15.76 3.54 -6.10
CA ALA A 40 -15.78 4.90 -6.60
C ALA A 40 -16.34 5.94 -5.61
N PRO A 41 -17.50 5.74 -4.92
CA PRO A 41 -18.02 6.74 -3.99
C PRO A 41 -17.03 7.07 -2.87
N ALA A 42 -16.56 6.07 -2.12
CA ALA A 42 -15.62 6.28 -1.02
C ALA A 42 -14.28 6.89 -1.48
N LEU A 43 -13.84 6.59 -2.71
CA LEU A 43 -12.63 7.19 -3.27
C LEU A 43 -12.84 8.66 -3.63
N GLN A 44 -14.02 9.03 -4.14
CA GLN A 44 -14.36 10.43 -4.42
C GLN A 44 -14.53 11.25 -3.14
N ASP A 45 -15.09 10.65 -2.08
CA ASP A 45 -15.15 11.29 -0.75
C ASP A 45 -13.73 11.57 -0.23
N ALA A 46 -12.84 10.59 -0.30
CA ALA A 46 -11.43 10.75 0.07
C ALA A 46 -10.74 11.87 -0.76
N ARG A 47 -11.00 11.92 -2.06
CA ARG A 47 -10.49 12.99 -2.92
C ARG A 47 -11.02 14.36 -2.49
N ALA A 48 -12.33 14.47 -2.24
CA ALA A 48 -12.95 15.75 -1.86
C ALA A 48 -12.37 16.28 -0.54
N ASP A 49 -12.15 15.40 0.44
CA ASP A 49 -11.53 15.76 1.73
C ASP A 49 -10.10 16.32 1.56
N LEU A 50 -9.33 15.77 0.60
CA LEU A 50 -7.91 16.10 0.44
C LEU A 50 -7.65 17.21 -0.59
N ALA A 51 -8.60 17.50 -1.48
CA ALA A 51 -8.43 18.46 -2.57
C ALA A 51 -8.19 19.90 -2.11
N ASN A 52 -8.55 20.24 -0.86
CA ASN A 52 -8.27 21.53 -0.26
C ASN A 52 -6.82 21.68 0.24
N LEU A 53 -6.09 20.57 0.36
CA LEU A 53 -4.73 20.53 0.87
C LEU A 53 -3.69 20.46 -0.25
N THR A 54 -4.00 19.69 -1.31
CA THR A 54 -3.06 19.44 -2.40
C THR A 54 -3.78 19.01 -3.68
N THR A 55 -3.01 18.82 -4.76
CA THR A 55 -3.51 18.20 -6.00
C THR A 55 -3.80 16.72 -5.78
N VAL A 56 -5.05 16.30 -6.04
CA VAL A 56 -5.48 14.90 -5.87
C VAL A 56 -6.21 14.41 -7.11
N ILE A 57 -5.68 13.37 -7.75
CA ILE A 57 -6.34 12.62 -8.81
C ILE A 57 -6.86 11.30 -8.22
N ALA A 58 -8.16 11.03 -8.33
CA ALA A 58 -8.78 9.79 -7.88
C ALA A 58 -9.24 8.97 -9.08
N ILE A 59 -8.73 7.76 -9.22
CA ILE A 59 -9.02 6.87 -10.34
C ILE A 59 -9.64 5.58 -9.79
N PRO A 60 -10.97 5.42 -9.85
CA PRO A 60 -11.62 4.22 -9.38
C PRO A 60 -11.38 3.05 -10.36
N GLY A 61 -11.01 1.88 -9.82
CA GLY A 61 -10.80 0.68 -10.62
C GLY A 61 -10.13 -0.45 -9.83
N ASP A 62 -9.85 -1.54 -10.52
CA ASP A 62 -9.20 -2.71 -9.96
C ASP A 62 -7.74 -2.76 -10.42
N VAL A 63 -6.80 -2.82 -9.48
CA VAL A 63 -5.36 -2.91 -9.77
C VAL A 63 -4.99 -4.18 -10.56
N THR A 64 -5.86 -5.19 -10.59
CA THR A 64 -5.68 -6.39 -11.40
C THR A 64 -6.02 -6.17 -12.88
N ASP A 65 -6.73 -5.08 -13.23
CA ASP A 65 -7.08 -4.73 -14.60
C ASP A 65 -5.96 -3.95 -15.30
N ALA A 66 -5.58 -4.40 -16.49
CA ALA A 66 -4.49 -3.78 -17.24
C ALA A 66 -4.88 -2.39 -17.80
N GLY A 67 -6.17 -2.17 -18.12
CA GLY A 67 -6.68 -0.87 -18.58
C GLY A 67 -6.59 0.15 -17.46
N HIS A 68 -7.01 -0.25 -16.25
CA HIS A 68 -6.92 0.59 -15.07
C HIS A 68 -5.46 0.99 -14.75
N ARG A 69 -4.52 0.05 -14.77
CA ARG A 69 -3.09 0.37 -14.55
C ARG A 69 -2.53 1.35 -15.59
N ARG A 70 -3.00 1.30 -16.85
CA ARG A 70 -2.64 2.30 -17.87
C ARG A 70 -3.17 3.69 -17.51
N SER A 71 -4.40 3.78 -16.97
CA SER A 71 -4.95 5.06 -16.50
C SER A 71 -4.13 5.65 -15.34
N LEU A 72 -3.65 4.80 -14.42
CA LEU A 72 -2.73 5.23 -13.35
C LEU A 72 -1.41 5.75 -13.92
N ALA A 73 -0.86 5.08 -14.94
CA ALA A 73 0.37 5.52 -15.58
C ALA A 73 0.21 6.84 -16.35
N THR A 74 -0.95 7.05 -17.00
CA THR A 74 -1.26 8.32 -17.65
C THR A 74 -1.30 9.46 -16.64
N ALA A 75 -2.02 9.29 -15.53
CA ALA A 75 -2.10 10.30 -14.48
C ALA A 75 -0.73 10.59 -13.84
N ALA A 76 0.12 9.56 -13.68
CA ALA A 76 1.48 9.74 -13.21
C ALA A 76 2.31 10.61 -14.16
N GLY A 77 2.15 10.42 -15.47
CA GLY A 77 2.79 11.25 -16.50
C GLY A 77 2.29 12.70 -16.47
N GLU A 78 0.98 12.91 -16.29
CA GLU A 78 0.36 14.24 -16.19
C GLU A 78 0.89 15.07 -15.00
N LEU A 79 1.25 14.39 -13.89
CA LEU A 79 1.86 15.02 -12.71
C LEU A 79 3.39 15.11 -12.78
N GLY A 80 4.00 14.76 -13.92
CA GLY A 80 5.45 14.88 -14.11
C GLY A 80 6.29 13.76 -13.50
N GLY A 81 5.67 12.62 -13.15
CA GLY A 81 6.32 11.43 -12.59
C GLY A 81 6.06 11.24 -11.09
N LEU A 82 6.60 10.15 -10.56
CA LEU A 82 6.34 9.70 -9.19
C LEU A 82 7.63 9.61 -8.38
N GLU A 83 7.66 10.22 -7.22
CA GLU A 83 8.63 10.00 -6.16
C GLU A 83 8.30 8.77 -5.32
N ALA A 84 7.02 8.37 -5.28
CA ALA A 84 6.62 7.21 -4.50
C ALA A 84 5.46 6.42 -5.12
N VAL A 85 5.51 5.09 -4.93
CA VAL A 85 4.40 4.17 -5.17
C VAL A 85 4.16 3.34 -3.93
N VAL A 86 2.93 3.37 -3.41
CA VAL A 86 2.52 2.58 -2.24
C VAL A 86 1.51 1.52 -2.68
N ASN A 87 1.97 0.29 -2.77
CA ASN A 87 1.15 -0.89 -3.02
C ASN A 87 0.50 -1.33 -1.70
N ASN A 88 -0.64 -0.72 -1.38
CA ASN A 88 -1.42 -0.99 -0.17
C ASN A 88 -2.70 -1.80 -0.46
N ALA A 89 -3.23 -1.76 -1.69
CA ALA A 89 -4.40 -2.56 -2.06
C ALA A 89 -4.17 -4.04 -1.77
N SER A 90 -5.09 -4.66 -1.04
CA SER A 90 -5.00 -6.05 -0.61
C SER A 90 -6.38 -6.66 -0.38
N ILE A 91 -6.46 -7.98 -0.46
CA ILE A 91 -7.62 -8.77 -0.03
C ILE A 91 -7.18 -9.89 0.90
N LEU A 92 -8.03 -10.22 1.86
CA LEU A 92 -7.80 -11.30 2.80
C LEU A 92 -8.01 -12.68 2.17
N GLY A 93 -9.03 -12.80 1.31
CA GLY A 93 -9.59 -14.06 0.85
C GLY A 93 -10.92 -14.36 1.56
N PRO A 94 -11.23 -15.64 1.84
CA PRO A 94 -12.45 -16.02 2.53
C PRO A 94 -12.51 -15.48 3.96
N SER A 95 -13.73 -15.29 4.47
CA SER A 95 -13.97 -14.94 5.87
C SER A 95 -15.17 -15.74 6.37
N PRO A 96 -15.02 -16.59 7.40
CA PRO A 96 -13.78 -16.92 8.11
C PRO A 96 -12.73 -17.57 7.21
N GLN A 97 -11.45 -17.45 7.57
CA GLN A 97 -10.37 -18.05 6.80
C GLN A 97 -10.32 -19.58 7.04
N PRO A 98 -10.31 -20.39 5.97
CA PRO A 98 -10.24 -21.84 6.10
C PRO A 98 -8.81 -22.32 6.38
N GLN A 99 -8.68 -23.56 6.83
CA GLN A 99 -7.39 -24.24 6.86
C GLN A 99 -6.84 -24.45 5.44
N LEU A 100 -5.52 -24.53 5.30
CA LEU A 100 -4.88 -24.53 3.98
C LEU A 100 -5.30 -25.71 3.09
N LEU A 101 -5.55 -26.88 3.67
CA LEU A 101 -6.03 -28.05 2.91
C LEU A 101 -7.48 -27.92 2.42
N ASP A 102 -8.27 -27.03 3.03
CA ASP A 102 -9.66 -26.75 2.65
C ASP A 102 -9.79 -25.42 1.88
N TYR A 103 -8.66 -24.79 1.54
CA TYR A 103 -8.67 -23.48 0.89
C TYR A 103 -9.12 -23.59 -0.58
N PRO A 104 -10.17 -22.87 -1.02
CA PRO A 104 -10.60 -22.89 -2.42
C PRO A 104 -9.50 -22.31 -3.33
N LEU A 105 -9.04 -23.09 -4.30
CA LEU A 105 -7.89 -22.72 -5.13
C LEU A 105 -8.16 -21.53 -6.05
N ASP A 106 -9.38 -21.37 -6.55
CA ASP A 106 -9.82 -20.22 -7.34
C ASP A 106 -9.79 -18.92 -6.52
N VAL A 107 -10.15 -18.99 -5.23
CA VAL A 107 -10.03 -17.85 -4.31
C VAL A 107 -8.56 -17.55 -4.00
N LEU A 108 -7.73 -18.59 -3.81
CA LEU A 108 -6.29 -18.45 -3.61
C LEU A 108 -5.63 -17.73 -4.80
N GLU A 109 -5.98 -18.12 -6.02
CA GLU A 109 -5.52 -17.42 -7.24
C GLU A 109 -5.92 -15.94 -7.22
N GLY A 110 -7.15 -15.62 -6.81
CA GLY A 110 -7.61 -14.23 -6.64
C GLY A 110 -6.78 -13.44 -5.63
N VAL A 111 -6.45 -14.06 -4.49
CA VAL A 111 -5.59 -13.47 -3.46
C VAL A 111 -4.19 -13.18 -4.02
N TYR A 112 -3.58 -14.13 -4.69
CA TYR A 112 -2.26 -13.94 -5.31
C TYR A 112 -2.30 -12.91 -6.43
N ARG A 113 -3.34 -12.91 -7.24
CA ARG A 113 -3.52 -11.92 -8.31
C ARG A 113 -3.54 -10.50 -7.76
N THR A 114 -4.25 -10.27 -6.64
CA THR A 114 -4.36 -8.95 -6.03
C THR A 114 -3.13 -8.59 -5.19
N ASN A 115 -2.68 -9.49 -4.31
CA ASN A 115 -1.68 -9.16 -3.30
C ASN A 115 -0.23 -9.29 -3.80
N VAL A 116 0.00 -10.04 -4.88
CA VAL A 116 1.35 -10.36 -5.38
C VAL A 116 1.56 -9.85 -6.80
N ILE A 117 0.70 -10.29 -7.73
CA ILE A 117 0.87 -9.98 -9.16
C ILE A 117 0.54 -8.51 -9.44
N ALA A 118 -0.54 -7.99 -8.88
CA ALA A 118 -0.94 -6.61 -9.13
C ALA A 118 0.10 -5.57 -8.68
N PRO A 119 0.72 -5.64 -7.48
CA PRO A 119 1.84 -4.76 -7.11
C PRO A 119 2.96 -4.71 -8.16
N LEU A 120 3.41 -5.86 -8.62
CA LEU A 120 4.43 -5.92 -9.68
C LEU A 120 3.91 -5.34 -10.99
N ALA A 121 2.68 -5.66 -11.40
CA ALA A 121 2.08 -5.17 -12.63
C ALA A 121 1.82 -3.64 -12.60
N VAL A 122 1.51 -3.07 -11.44
CA VAL A 122 1.43 -1.61 -11.23
C VAL A 122 2.80 -0.98 -11.48
N LEU A 123 3.87 -1.52 -10.89
CA LEU A 123 5.22 -1.01 -11.08
C LEU A 123 5.68 -1.13 -12.54
N GLN A 124 5.37 -2.24 -13.21
CA GLN A 124 5.66 -2.41 -14.64
C GLN A 124 4.95 -1.36 -15.51
N ALA A 125 3.70 -1.04 -15.19
CA ALA A 125 2.95 0.01 -15.91
C ALA A 125 3.53 1.41 -15.66
N LEU A 126 4.03 1.65 -14.45
CA LEU A 126 4.56 2.95 -14.01
C LEU A 126 6.06 3.14 -14.28
N ARG A 127 6.76 2.13 -14.78
CA ARG A 127 8.25 2.11 -14.84
C ARG A 127 8.89 3.36 -15.44
N TYR A 128 8.26 3.95 -16.44
CA TYR A 128 8.75 5.15 -17.13
C TYR A 128 8.29 6.47 -16.46
N ALA A 129 7.39 6.41 -15.49
CA ALA A 129 6.95 7.53 -14.68
C ALA A 129 7.68 7.58 -13.32
N LEU A 130 8.44 6.55 -12.95
CA LEU A 130 9.23 6.57 -11.72
C LEU A 130 10.42 7.53 -11.89
N LYS A 131 10.57 8.46 -10.96
CA LYS A 131 11.71 9.36 -10.91
C LYS A 131 12.95 8.65 -10.34
N PRO A 132 14.16 9.13 -10.64
CA PRO A 132 15.38 8.63 -10.00
C PRO A 132 15.28 8.69 -8.47
N GLY A 133 15.62 7.60 -7.80
CA GLY A 133 15.49 7.51 -6.34
C GLY A 133 14.05 7.27 -5.83
N ALA A 134 13.11 6.99 -6.73
CA ALA A 134 11.71 6.74 -6.33
C ALA A 134 11.60 5.63 -5.29
N ARG A 135 10.65 5.81 -4.37
CA ARG A 135 10.39 4.93 -3.24
C ARG A 135 9.20 4.03 -3.52
N ILE A 136 9.41 2.74 -3.41
CA ILE A 136 8.40 1.71 -3.59
C ILE A 136 8.09 1.10 -2.23
N VAL A 137 6.88 1.26 -1.74
CA VAL A 137 6.43 0.69 -0.47
C VAL A 137 5.41 -0.40 -0.76
N ASN A 138 5.76 -1.64 -0.45
CA ASN A 138 4.88 -2.79 -0.54
C ASN A 138 4.39 -3.16 0.87
N VAL A 139 3.09 -2.97 1.13
CA VAL A 139 2.51 -3.26 2.45
C VAL A 139 2.36 -4.77 2.62
N THR A 140 3.11 -5.32 3.57
CA THR A 140 3.12 -6.75 3.94
C THR A 140 2.35 -6.97 5.25
N SER A 141 2.76 -7.90 6.08
CA SER A 141 2.19 -8.25 7.38
C SER A 141 3.15 -9.18 8.10
N ASP A 142 3.06 -9.29 9.40
CA ASP A 142 3.69 -10.33 10.23
C ASP A 142 3.31 -11.74 9.75
N ALA A 143 2.08 -11.94 9.23
CA ALA A 143 1.64 -13.18 8.62
C ALA A 143 2.49 -13.62 7.40
N ALA A 144 3.38 -12.76 6.90
CA ALA A 144 4.37 -13.15 5.90
C ALA A 144 5.48 -14.06 6.48
N VAL A 145 5.70 -14.01 7.78
CA VAL A 145 6.77 -14.70 8.49
C VAL A 145 6.19 -15.69 9.52
N GLU A 146 5.18 -15.26 10.27
CA GLU A 146 4.58 -16.08 11.33
C GLU A 146 3.53 -17.05 10.76
N PRO A 147 3.64 -18.37 11.08
CA PRO A 147 2.76 -19.39 10.51
C PRO A 147 1.43 -19.50 11.26
N TYR A 148 0.57 -18.53 11.14
CA TYR A 148 -0.74 -18.57 11.78
C TYR A 148 -1.69 -19.58 11.11
N PRO A 149 -2.31 -20.52 11.86
CA PRO A 149 -3.33 -21.41 11.32
C PRO A 149 -4.51 -20.62 10.71
N GLY A 150 -4.97 -21.02 9.52
CA GLY A 150 -6.03 -20.32 8.79
C GLY A 150 -5.54 -19.19 7.88
N TRP A 151 -4.34 -18.67 8.07
CA TRP A 151 -3.81 -17.55 7.30
C TRP A 151 -3.06 -17.95 6.02
N GLY A 152 -3.18 -19.21 5.59
CA GLY A 152 -2.39 -19.77 4.50
C GLY A 152 -2.49 -19.01 3.18
N GLY A 153 -3.67 -18.52 2.79
CA GLY A 153 -3.83 -17.74 1.56
C GLY A 153 -3.22 -16.34 1.66
N TYR A 154 -3.62 -15.58 2.68
CA TYR A 154 -3.12 -14.23 2.90
C TYR A 154 -1.64 -14.21 3.25
N GLY A 155 -1.23 -14.97 4.28
CA GLY A 155 0.14 -14.99 4.77
C GLY A 155 1.13 -15.38 3.68
N SER A 156 0.86 -16.48 2.95
CA SER A 156 1.72 -16.89 1.84
C SER A 156 1.81 -15.83 0.73
N SER A 157 0.72 -15.09 0.45
CA SER A 157 0.75 -13.99 -0.52
C SER A 157 1.62 -12.82 -0.03
N LYS A 158 1.60 -12.51 1.27
CA LYS A 158 2.44 -11.46 1.86
C LYS A 158 3.92 -11.87 1.92
N ALA A 159 4.22 -13.14 2.18
CA ALA A 159 5.57 -13.70 2.07
C ALA A 159 6.10 -13.59 0.63
N ALA A 160 5.28 -13.93 -0.36
CA ALA A 160 5.64 -13.79 -1.76
C ALA A 160 5.91 -12.32 -2.13
N LEU A 161 5.08 -11.38 -1.69
CA LEU A 161 5.28 -9.95 -1.92
C LEU A 161 6.56 -9.43 -1.25
N GLN A 162 6.86 -9.90 -0.04
CA GLN A 162 8.10 -9.55 0.66
C GLN A 162 9.33 -10.01 -0.11
N GLN A 163 9.33 -11.25 -0.60
CA GLN A 163 10.43 -11.77 -1.41
C GLN A 163 10.57 -11.06 -2.76
N LEU A 164 9.45 -10.75 -3.44
CA LEU A 164 9.47 -9.95 -4.66
C LEU A 164 10.06 -8.55 -4.40
N SER A 165 9.77 -7.95 -3.27
CA SER A 165 10.32 -6.63 -2.89
C SER A 165 11.84 -6.69 -2.74
N ALA A 166 12.36 -7.74 -2.10
CA ALA A 166 13.79 -7.92 -1.93
C ALA A 166 14.52 -8.13 -3.27
N ILE A 167 13.94 -8.92 -4.18
CA ILE A 167 14.49 -9.14 -5.52
C ILE A 167 14.46 -7.83 -6.32
N LEU A 168 13.32 -7.11 -6.29
CA LEU A 168 13.17 -5.83 -6.98
C LEU A 168 14.21 -4.81 -6.51
N ALA A 169 14.50 -4.76 -5.21
CA ALA A 169 15.55 -3.91 -4.65
C ALA A 169 16.94 -4.26 -5.17
N ALA A 170 17.25 -5.55 -5.27
CA ALA A 170 18.54 -6.04 -5.75
C ALA A 170 18.74 -5.76 -7.26
N GLU A 171 17.67 -5.85 -8.04
CA GLU A 171 17.68 -5.59 -9.48
C GLU A 171 17.69 -4.09 -9.84
N ASN A 172 17.23 -3.22 -8.93
CA ASN A 172 17.06 -1.78 -9.18
C ASN A 172 17.71 -0.94 -8.06
N PRO A 173 19.04 -0.86 -8.00
CA PRO A 173 19.77 -0.15 -6.93
C PRO A 173 19.50 1.36 -6.90
N ASP A 174 18.99 1.92 -7.99
CA ASP A 174 18.59 3.34 -8.09
C ASP A 174 17.22 3.62 -7.45
N LEU A 175 16.47 2.58 -7.08
CA LEU A 175 15.20 2.71 -6.37
C LEU A 175 15.39 2.43 -4.88
N ARG A 176 14.47 2.93 -4.06
CA ARG A 176 14.31 2.53 -2.67
C ARG A 176 13.08 1.62 -2.56
N VAL A 177 13.30 0.34 -2.34
CA VAL A 177 12.21 -0.64 -2.28
C VAL A 177 12.06 -1.18 -0.87
N TYR A 178 10.89 -1.00 -0.31
CA TYR A 178 10.55 -1.39 1.05
C TYR A 178 9.40 -2.40 1.04
N SER A 179 9.54 -3.48 1.78
CA SER A 179 8.41 -4.26 2.29
C SER A 179 8.15 -3.81 3.73
N VAL A 180 6.91 -3.51 4.07
CA VAL A 180 6.59 -2.97 5.38
C VAL A 180 5.43 -3.70 6.02
N ASP A 181 5.63 -4.15 7.26
CA ASP A 181 4.57 -4.58 8.14
C ASP A 181 4.04 -3.36 8.93
N PRO A 182 2.78 -2.97 8.73
CA PRO A 182 2.18 -1.87 9.47
C PRO A 182 1.74 -2.26 10.89
N GLY A 183 1.74 -3.55 11.22
CA GLY A 183 1.17 -4.14 12.42
C GLY A 183 -0.36 -4.22 12.39
N ASP A 184 -0.94 -4.82 13.43
CA ASP A 184 -2.40 -4.92 13.58
C ASP A 184 -3.07 -3.54 13.65
N MET A 185 -4.17 -3.38 12.93
CA MET A 185 -4.88 -2.11 12.86
C MET A 185 -6.39 -2.32 12.84
N ARG A 186 -7.12 -1.42 13.46
CA ARG A 186 -8.57 -1.37 13.40
C ARG A 186 -9.04 -0.96 12.00
N THR A 187 -9.12 -1.94 11.11
CA THR A 187 -9.52 -1.79 9.70
C THR A 187 -10.58 -2.80 9.32
N GLN A 188 -11.25 -2.55 8.20
CA GLN A 188 -12.21 -3.52 7.67
C GLN A 188 -11.56 -4.85 7.28
N LEU A 189 -10.30 -4.83 6.78
CA LEU A 189 -9.58 -6.05 6.45
C LEU A 189 -9.30 -6.88 7.71
N HIS A 190 -8.89 -6.22 8.80
CA HIS A 190 -8.69 -6.89 10.09
C HIS A 190 -10.00 -7.44 10.66
N GLN A 191 -11.10 -6.67 10.58
CA GLN A 191 -12.42 -7.15 10.98
C GLN A 191 -12.88 -8.39 10.18
N GLN A 192 -12.52 -8.46 8.88
CA GLN A 192 -12.78 -9.66 8.07
C GLN A 192 -11.96 -10.87 8.52
N ALA A 193 -10.76 -10.66 9.04
CA ALA A 193 -9.93 -11.73 9.58
C ALA A 193 -10.51 -12.30 10.89
N PHE A 194 -11.19 -11.47 11.67
CA PHE A 194 -11.79 -11.81 12.96
C PHE A 194 -13.30 -11.51 12.94
N PRO A 195 -14.10 -12.29 12.17
CA PRO A 195 -15.54 -12.04 12.05
C PRO A 195 -16.25 -12.29 13.38
N GLY A 196 -17.00 -11.28 13.82
CA GLY A 196 -17.75 -11.34 15.09
C GLY A 196 -16.94 -10.98 16.34
N GLU A 197 -15.66 -10.74 16.24
CA GLU A 197 -14.84 -10.24 17.35
C GLU A 197 -14.88 -8.71 17.42
N ASP A 198 -14.78 -8.17 18.63
CA ASP A 198 -14.56 -6.73 18.83
C ASP A 198 -13.07 -6.42 18.63
N ILE A 199 -12.75 -5.61 17.64
CA ILE A 199 -11.38 -5.17 17.32
C ILE A 199 -11.13 -3.72 17.78
N CYS A 200 -11.95 -3.16 18.67
CA CYS A 200 -11.79 -1.79 19.15
C CYS A 200 -10.51 -1.57 19.95
N ASP A 201 -9.92 -2.63 20.48
CA ASP A 201 -8.62 -2.65 21.15
C ASP A 201 -7.42 -2.53 20.19
N ARG A 202 -7.66 -2.75 18.89
CA ARG A 202 -6.59 -2.60 17.88
C ARG A 202 -6.28 -1.12 17.62
N PRO A 203 -5.00 -0.77 17.47
CA PRO A 203 -4.57 0.59 17.16
C PRO A 203 -5.23 1.13 15.89
N LEU A 204 -5.34 2.45 15.78
CA LEU A 204 -5.81 3.08 14.55
C LEU A 204 -4.74 3.01 13.44
N PRO A 205 -5.14 2.99 12.15
CA PRO A 205 -4.19 3.02 11.04
C PRO A 205 -3.21 4.20 11.11
N GLU A 206 -3.65 5.32 11.66
CA GLU A 206 -2.86 6.54 11.85
C GLU A 206 -1.59 6.32 12.68
N GLU A 207 -1.57 5.33 13.57
CA GLU A 207 -0.41 5.02 14.42
C GLU A 207 0.76 4.40 13.65
N SER A 208 0.49 3.79 12.50
CA SER A 208 1.51 3.22 11.61
C SER A 208 2.00 4.21 10.55
N VAL A 209 1.26 5.31 10.33
CA VAL A 209 1.57 6.31 9.29
C VAL A 209 2.93 6.98 9.47
N PRO A 210 3.37 7.38 10.68
CA PRO A 210 4.67 8.01 10.84
C PRO A 210 5.84 7.15 10.33
N GLY A 211 5.79 5.82 10.55
CA GLY A 211 6.81 4.91 10.02
C GLY A 211 6.78 4.80 8.49
N LEU A 212 5.58 4.83 7.88
CA LEU A 212 5.46 4.88 6.42
C LEU A 212 6.00 6.19 5.84
N VAL A 213 5.75 7.32 6.52
CA VAL A 213 6.30 8.62 6.13
C VAL A 213 7.83 8.61 6.21
N GLU A 214 8.41 7.97 7.24
CA GLU A 214 9.87 7.82 7.33
C GLU A 214 10.45 7.02 6.15
N LEU A 215 9.76 5.99 5.66
CA LEU A 215 10.17 5.28 4.45
C LEU A 215 10.06 6.16 3.19
N LEU A 216 9.11 7.08 3.16
CA LEU A 216 8.83 7.94 2.01
C LEU A 216 9.66 9.24 1.99
N GLU A 217 10.07 9.77 3.11
CA GLU A 217 10.80 11.04 3.22
C GLU A 217 12.21 10.87 3.77
N GLY A 218 12.45 9.81 4.56
CA GLY A 218 13.71 9.52 5.17
C GLY A 218 14.77 8.93 4.22
N ASN A 219 15.87 8.47 4.80
CA ASN A 219 17.05 8.02 4.06
C ASN A 219 17.41 6.55 4.30
N LEU A 220 16.40 5.74 4.61
CA LEU A 220 16.58 4.32 4.89
C LEU A 220 16.98 3.55 3.61
N SER A 221 17.78 2.51 3.76
CA SER A 221 18.12 1.58 2.69
C SER A 221 16.92 0.71 2.34
N SER A 222 16.89 0.17 1.10
CA SER A 222 15.92 -0.85 0.73
C SER A 222 15.94 -2.02 1.71
N GLY A 223 14.76 -2.56 2.08
CA GLY A 223 14.68 -3.66 3.05
C GLY A 223 13.27 -3.91 3.56
N HIS A 224 13.20 -4.76 4.59
CA HIS A 224 11.97 -5.03 5.34
C HIS A 224 11.95 -4.22 6.63
N TYR A 225 10.79 -3.64 6.95
CA TYR A 225 10.60 -2.78 8.12
C TYR A 225 9.25 -3.02 8.79
N GLU A 226 9.23 -2.82 10.11
CA GLU A 226 8.01 -2.71 10.88
C GLU A 226 7.70 -1.22 11.07
N ALA A 227 6.56 -0.73 10.56
CA ALA A 227 6.27 0.70 10.54
C ALA A 227 6.30 1.35 11.93
N ARG A 228 5.75 0.67 12.94
CA ARG A 228 5.73 1.21 14.31
C ARG A 228 7.08 1.23 15.00
N ALA A 229 7.98 0.29 14.65
CA ALA A 229 9.33 0.28 15.20
C ALA A 229 10.15 1.48 14.70
N LEU A 230 9.89 1.97 13.48
CA LEU A 230 10.57 3.16 12.95
C LEU A 230 10.22 4.43 13.72
N VAL A 231 9.02 4.54 14.29
CA VAL A 231 8.59 5.71 15.08
C VAL A 231 9.38 5.81 16.39
N HIS A 232 9.62 4.69 17.05
CA HIS A 232 10.33 4.66 18.35
C HIS A 232 11.82 4.96 18.24
N ALA A 233 12.43 4.70 17.07
CA ALA A 233 13.86 4.98 16.86
C ALA A 233 14.19 6.48 16.78
N GLN A 234 13.21 7.35 16.52
CA GLN A 234 13.39 8.80 16.43
C GLN A 234 13.17 9.53 17.77
N GLY A 235 12.39 8.96 18.69
CA GLY A 235 12.10 9.55 20.00
C GLY A 235 13.23 9.43 21.03
N GLY A 236 14.33 8.78 20.69
CA GLY A 236 15.47 8.51 21.56
C GLY A 236 16.76 9.31 21.24
N ARG A 237 16.66 10.40 20.46
CA ARG A 237 17.79 11.28 20.18
C ARG A 237 17.61 12.65 20.82
#